data_52de3d82a8ebb3cfb53ba862597bf7b7
#
_entry.id   52de3d82a8ebb3cfb53ba862597bf7b7
#
_cell.length_a   1.000
_cell.length_b   1.000
_cell.length_c   1.000
_cell.angle_alpha   90.00
_cell.angle_beta   90.00
_cell.angle_gamma   90.00
#
_symmetry.space_group_name_H-M   'P 1'
#
loop_
_entity.id
_entity.type
_entity.pdbx_description
1 polymer ?
#
loop_
_entity_poly.entity_id
_entity_poly.type
_entity_poly.pdbx_seq_one_letter_code
_entity_poly.pdbx_strand_id
1 'polypeptide(L)'
;MKLIVGLGNPGAKYAQNRHNIGFMAVDRIAADHGFAPWRSKFQGQLSEGRIGSEKVALLKPETFMNLSGQSVGEAMRYLKAAPEDVIVFHDELDLAPGKVRLKTGGGHAGHNGLRSIHGHIGPDYDRVRMGIGHPGHKDAVAGYVLRDFAKADAAWLDDVLRGLSDGITELVTGDGPKFLNAIALRVAPARSSTSKSKPKPVVETAPAEDDNRSAMQKLVDRFR
;
A
#
# COMPACT_ATOMS: atom_id res chain seq x y z
N MET A 1 -5.32 18.28 -13.07
CA MET A 1 -5.64 18.36 -11.62
C MET A 1 -6.01 16.98 -11.16
N LYS A 2 -5.36 16.45 -10.14
CA LYS A 2 -5.67 15.11 -9.62
C LYS A 2 -6.73 15.18 -8.53
N LEU A 3 -7.65 14.20 -8.53
CA LEU A 3 -8.64 13.97 -7.46
C LEU A 3 -8.24 12.70 -6.70
N ILE A 4 -7.76 12.88 -5.48
CA ILE A 4 -7.37 11.79 -4.59
C ILE A 4 -8.51 11.52 -3.62
N VAL A 5 -9.03 10.31 -3.63
CA VAL A 5 -10.17 9.88 -2.80
C VAL A 5 -9.70 8.89 -1.76
N GLY A 6 -9.90 9.19 -0.49
CA GLY A 6 -9.80 8.18 0.56
C GLY A 6 -11.18 7.56 0.81
N LEU A 7 -11.28 6.24 0.86
CA LEU A 7 -12.52 5.55 1.21
C LEU A 7 -12.62 5.29 2.72
N GLY A 8 -13.83 5.42 3.24
CA GLY A 8 -14.19 5.21 4.65
C GLY A 8 -15.67 5.42 4.88
N ASN A 9 -16.16 5.07 6.06
CA ASN A 9 -17.50 5.39 6.55
C ASN A 9 -17.45 6.61 7.46
N PRO A 10 -18.45 7.50 7.41
CA PRO A 10 -18.50 8.70 8.24
C PRO A 10 -18.83 8.38 9.71
N GLY A 11 -18.33 9.23 10.59
CA GLY A 11 -18.61 9.20 12.03
C GLY A 11 -17.49 8.60 12.88
N ALA A 12 -17.38 9.13 14.11
CA ALA A 12 -16.28 8.81 15.04
C ALA A 12 -16.14 7.32 15.35
N LYS A 13 -17.25 6.57 15.38
CA LYS A 13 -17.23 5.11 15.64
C LYS A 13 -16.55 4.29 14.57
N TYR A 14 -16.34 4.82 13.37
CA TYR A 14 -15.64 4.13 12.28
C TYR A 14 -14.22 4.65 12.06
N ALA A 15 -13.82 5.72 12.73
CA ALA A 15 -12.57 6.43 12.46
C ALA A 15 -11.33 5.52 12.52
N GLN A 16 -11.35 4.49 13.37
CA GLN A 16 -10.25 3.54 13.55
C GLN A 16 -10.47 2.19 12.85
N ASN A 17 -11.57 2.04 12.09
CA ASN A 17 -11.85 0.79 11.41
C ASN A 17 -10.88 0.53 10.25
N ARG A 18 -10.63 -0.75 9.93
CA ARG A 18 -9.84 -1.16 8.76
C ARG A 18 -10.38 -0.59 7.45
N HIS A 19 -11.71 -0.51 7.33
CA HIS A 19 -12.39 0.05 6.16
C HIS A 19 -12.17 1.56 5.97
N ASN A 20 -11.65 2.25 7.01
CA ASN A 20 -11.35 3.69 6.98
C ASN A 20 -9.87 3.99 6.71
N ILE A 21 -9.05 3.00 6.37
CA ILE A 21 -7.63 3.24 6.08
C ILE A 21 -7.42 4.26 4.95
N GLY A 22 -8.37 4.35 4.00
CA GLY A 22 -8.36 5.37 2.95
C GLY A 22 -8.51 6.78 3.51
N PHE A 23 -9.41 7.00 4.49
CA PHE A 23 -9.54 8.28 5.19
C PHE A 23 -8.26 8.63 5.93
N MET A 24 -7.68 7.66 6.68
CA MET A 24 -6.44 7.86 7.41
C MET A 24 -5.30 8.29 6.48
N ALA A 25 -5.22 7.70 5.28
CA ALA A 25 -4.19 8.02 4.30
C ALA A 25 -4.30 9.46 3.79
N VAL A 26 -5.50 9.90 3.39
CA VAL A 26 -5.67 11.27 2.88
C VAL A 26 -5.60 12.33 3.99
N ASP A 27 -5.99 11.99 5.23
CA ASP A 27 -5.78 12.86 6.39
C ASP A 27 -4.30 13.08 6.67
N ARG A 28 -3.50 12.01 6.59
CA ARG A 28 -2.05 12.08 6.73
C ARG A 28 -1.42 12.92 5.63
N ILE A 29 -1.78 12.70 4.37
CA ILE A 29 -1.29 13.49 3.24
C ILE A 29 -1.67 14.98 3.41
N ALA A 30 -2.91 15.27 3.80
CA ALA A 30 -3.34 16.65 4.03
C ALA A 30 -2.51 17.35 5.10
N ALA A 31 -2.24 16.67 6.21
CA ALA A 31 -1.45 17.21 7.33
C ALA A 31 0.01 17.46 6.96
N ASP A 32 0.64 16.51 6.26
CA ASP A 32 2.08 16.58 5.95
C ASP A 32 2.40 17.55 4.81
N HIS A 33 1.45 17.80 3.90
CA HIS A 33 1.65 18.64 2.71
C HIS A 33 0.95 19.99 2.75
N GLY A 34 0.45 20.42 3.91
CA GLY A 34 -0.08 21.76 4.11
C GLY A 34 -1.32 22.07 3.27
N PHE A 35 -2.20 21.09 3.11
CA PHE A 35 -3.48 21.30 2.44
C PHE A 35 -4.38 22.27 3.21
N ALA A 36 -5.32 22.91 2.51
CA ALA A 36 -6.32 23.77 3.11
C ALA A 36 -7.19 22.99 4.12
N PRO A 37 -7.78 23.67 5.13
CA PRO A 37 -8.71 23.00 6.04
C PRO A 37 -9.82 22.25 5.28
N TRP A 38 -10.20 21.10 5.82
CA TRP A 38 -11.33 20.32 5.30
C TRP A 38 -12.62 21.15 5.31
N ARG A 39 -13.41 21.06 4.24
CA ARG A 39 -14.71 21.72 4.11
C ARG A 39 -15.74 20.77 3.52
N SER A 40 -16.98 20.86 3.99
CA SER A 40 -18.09 20.05 3.46
C SER A 40 -18.40 20.43 2.02
N LYS A 41 -18.23 19.51 1.09
CA LYS A 41 -18.56 19.66 -0.33
C LYS A 41 -18.71 18.28 -0.98
N PHE A 42 -19.55 18.16 -2.00
CA PHE A 42 -19.74 16.92 -2.77
C PHE A 42 -20.14 15.74 -1.88
N GLN A 43 -21.05 15.93 -0.94
CA GLN A 43 -21.44 14.91 0.04
C GLN A 43 -20.23 14.29 0.76
N GLY A 44 -19.21 15.09 1.05
CA GLY A 44 -17.96 14.66 1.68
C GLY A 44 -17.16 15.84 2.23
N GLN A 45 -15.97 15.56 2.68
CA GLN A 45 -14.96 16.54 3.08
C GLN A 45 -13.96 16.71 1.95
N LEU A 46 -13.81 17.94 1.50
CA LEU A 46 -12.86 18.34 0.46
C LEU A 46 -11.73 19.16 1.07
N SER A 47 -10.51 18.89 0.68
CA SER A 47 -9.35 19.73 0.95
C SER A 47 -8.56 19.94 -0.34
N GLU A 48 -8.17 21.17 -0.64
CA GLU A 48 -7.44 21.49 -1.86
C GLU A 48 -6.04 21.98 -1.52
N GLY A 49 -5.07 21.59 -2.35
CA GLY A 49 -3.67 21.93 -2.15
C GLY A 49 -2.83 21.66 -3.39
N ARG A 50 -1.53 21.57 -3.16
CA ARG A 50 -0.55 21.24 -4.20
C ARG A 50 0.41 20.17 -3.68
N ILE A 51 0.79 19.28 -4.58
CA ILE A 51 1.88 18.32 -4.35
C ILE A 51 2.91 18.57 -5.45
N GLY A 52 4.05 19.14 -5.09
CA GLY A 52 4.98 19.68 -6.08
C GLY A 52 4.32 20.76 -6.95
N SER A 53 4.37 20.59 -8.26
CA SER A 53 3.71 21.49 -9.23
C SER A 53 2.22 21.16 -9.46
N GLU A 54 1.76 19.96 -9.05
CA GLU A 54 0.42 19.49 -9.35
C GLU A 54 -0.64 20.07 -8.42
N LYS A 55 -1.78 20.49 -8.98
CA LYS A 55 -2.98 20.83 -8.19
C LYS A 55 -3.68 19.53 -7.81
N VAL A 56 -3.99 19.39 -6.54
CA VAL A 56 -4.61 18.18 -5.97
C VAL A 56 -5.82 18.56 -5.13
N ALA A 57 -6.90 17.83 -5.32
CA ALA A 57 -8.06 17.83 -4.43
C ALA A 57 -8.09 16.49 -3.69
N LEU A 58 -8.13 16.53 -2.36
CA LEU A 58 -8.36 15.38 -1.50
C LEU A 58 -9.84 15.32 -1.15
N LEU A 59 -10.44 14.14 -1.25
CA LEU A 59 -11.87 13.94 -0.96
C LEU A 59 -12.05 12.75 0.00
N LYS A 60 -12.79 12.96 1.06
CA LYS A 60 -13.36 11.91 1.92
C LYS A 60 -14.86 11.89 1.73
N PRO A 61 -15.46 10.90 1.03
CA PRO A 61 -16.92 10.78 0.95
C PRO A 61 -17.53 10.62 2.35
N GLU A 62 -18.48 11.46 2.73
CA GLU A 62 -19.26 11.34 3.97
C GLU A 62 -20.58 10.59 3.77
N THR A 63 -20.72 9.89 2.65
CA THR A 63 -21.74 8.87 2.43
C THR A 63 -21.29 7.56 3.09
N PHE A 64 -22.23 6.63 3.34
CA PHE A 64 -21.82 5.26 3.64
C PHE A 64 -21.04 4.67 2.47
N MET A 65 -20.15 3.70 2.78
CA MET A 65 -19.21 3.10 1.82
C MET A 65 -19.87 2.70 0.49
N ASN A 66 -21.03 2.05 0.54
CA ASN A 66 -21.77 1.59 -0.65
C ASN A 66 -22.38 2.72 -1.50
N LEU A 67 -22.27 3.98 -1.08
CA LEU A 67 -22.72 5.18 -1.78
C LEU A 67 -21.57 6.13 -2.15
N SER A 68 -20.31 5.75 -1.93
CA SER A 68 -19.15 6.60 -2.16
C SER A 68 -19.07 7.17 -3.59
N GLY A 69 -19.59 6.44 -4.58
CA GLY A 69 -19.62 6.89 -5.97
C GLY A 69 -20.43 8.16 -6.21
N GLN A 70 -21.44 8.45 -5.38
CA GLN A 70 -22.22 9.70 -5.46
C GLN A 70 -21.30 10.91 -5.25
N SER A 71 -20.55 10.89 -4.15
CA SER A 71 -19.59 11.94 -3.79
C SER A 71 -18.48 12.07 -4.85
N VAL A 72 -17.86 10.95 -5.23
CA VAL A 72 -16.77 10.95 -6.20
C VAL A 72 -17.23 11.45 -7.57
N GLY A 73 -18.38 10.98 -8.07
CA GLY A 73 -18.93 11.40 -9.37
C GLY A 73 -19.31 12.88 -9.38
N GLU A 74 -19.84 13.42 -8.28
CA GLU A 74 -20.16 14.84 -8.13
C GLU A 74 -18.87 15.68 -8.16
N ALA A 75 -17.86 15.30 -7.38
CA ALA A 75 -16.56 15.97 -7.33
C ALA A 75 -15.87 15.96 -8.70
N MET A 76 -15.79 14.79 -9.36
CA MET A 76 -15.16 14.62 -10.65
C MET A 76 -15.80 15.54 -11.71
N ARG A 77 -17.12 15.58 -11.79
CA ARG A 77 -17.84 16.46 -12.74
C ARG A 77 -17.58 17.95 -12.47
N TYR A 78 -17.65 18.36 -11.19
CA TYR A 78 -17.41 19.76 -10.82
C TYR A 78 -15.98 20.20 -11.12
N LEU A 79 -15.01 19.36 -10.82
CA LEU A 79 -13.60 19.63 -11.02
C LEU A 79 -13.16 19.44 -12.50
N LYS A 80 -14.09 18.95 -13.35
CA LYS A 80 -13.82 18.59 -14.76
C LYS A 80 -12.63 17.63 -14.88
N ALA A 81 -12.49 16.72 -13.93
CA ALA A 81 -11.46 15.67 -13.93
C ALA A 81 -11.94 14.50 -14.81
N ALA A 82 -11.01 13.86 -15.50
CA ALA A 82 -11.26 12.60 -16.20
C ALA A 82 -11.05 11.41 -15.24
N PRO A 83 -11.57 10.21 -15.54
CA PRO A 83 -11.37 9.04 -14.67
C PRO A 83 -9.88 8.77 -14.37
N GLU A 84 -8.99 8.94 -15.31
CA GLU A 84 -7.53 8.81 -15.19
C GLU A 84 -6.87 9.86 -14.29
N ASP A 85 -7.60 10.90 -13.90
CA ASP A 85 -7.18 11.87 -12.89
C ASP A 85 -7.58 11.46 -11.47
N VAL A 86 -8.41 10.43 -11.34
CA VAL A 86 -8.92 9.94 -10.05
C VAL A 86 -8.02 8.85 -9.50
N ILE A 87 -7.59 9.01 -8.25
CA ILE A 87 -6.79 8.01 -7.51
C ILE A 87 -7.54 7.65 -6.23
N VAL A 88 -7.92 6.39 -6.06
CA VAL A 88 -8.70 5.91 -4.91
C VAL A 88 -7.84 5.10 -3.96
N PHE A 89 -7.75 5.54 -2.71
CA PHE A 89 -7.10 4.85 -1.59
C PHE A 89 -8.14 4.01 -0.86
N HIS A 90 -7.91 2.70 -0.76
CA HIS A 90 -8.86 1.78 -0.12
C HIS A 90 -8.17 0.58 0.53
N ASP A 91 -8.88 -0.07 1.45
CA ASP A 91 -8.45 -1.33 2.05
C ASP A 91 -8.54 -2.50 1.05
N GLU A 92 -7.61 -3.45 1.19
CA GLU A 92 -7.52 -4.63 0.33
C GLU A 92 -7.33 -5.90 1.17
N LEU A 93 -8.28 -6.81 1.07
CA LEU A 93 -8.29 -8.07 1.80
C LEU A 93 -7.25 -9.08 1.29
N ASP A 94 -7.00 -9.07 -0.03
CA ASP A 94 -6.10 -10.02 -0.68
C ASP A 94 -4.62 -9.68 -0.51
N LEU A 95 -4.31 -8.57 0.15
CA LEU A 95 -2.95 -8.17 0.49
C LEU A 95 -2.70 -8.32 1.98
N ALA A 96 -1.54 -8.88 2.31
CA ALA A 96 -1.10 -8.95 3.71
C ALA A 96 -1.00 -7.55 4.34
N PRO A 97 -1.22 -7.40 5.66
CA PRO A 97 -1.08 -6.14 6.37
C PRO A 97 0.26 -5.45 6.05
N GLY A 98 0.21 -4.15 5.80
CA GLY A 98 1.40 -3.37 5.45
C GLY A 98 1.85 -3.45 3.99
N LYS A 99 1.24 -4.30 3.15
CA LYS A 99 1.55 -4.35 1.72
C LYS A 99 0.69 -3.35 0.94
N VAL A 100 1.33 -2.62 0.02
CA VAL A 100 0.64 -1.69 -0.88
C VAL A 100 0.89 -2.09 -2.33
N ARG A 101 -0.13 -1.95 -3.17
CA ARG A 101 -0.08 -2.20 -4.61
C ARG A 101 -0.88 -1.14 -5.36
N LEU A 102 -0.39 -0.79 -6.54
CA LEU A 102 -1.14 0.04 -7.49
C LEU A 102 -1.91 -0.86 -8.45
N LYS A 103 -3.06 -0.37 -8.90
CA LYS A 103 -3.86 -0.99 -9.95
C LYS A 103 -4.67 0.07 -10.69
N THR A 104 -4.67 0.01 -12.01
CA THR A 104 -5.57 0.79 -12.86
C THR A 104 -6.66 -0.13 -13.40
N GLY A 105 -7.88 0.33 -13.41
CA GLY A 105 -9.01 -0.43 -13.98
C GLY A 105 -9.35 -1.75 -13.27
N GLY A 106 -10.15 -2.58 -13.94
CA GLY A 106 -10.55 -3.93 -13.51
C GLY A 106 -11.62 -3.97 -12.41
N GLY A 107 -12.03 -5.18 -12.00
CA GLY A 107 -13.13 -5.42 -11.06
C GLY A 107 -12.92 -4.86 -9.65
N HIS A 108 -14.00 -4.73 -8.89
CA HIS A 108 -14.03 -4.17 -7.54
C HIS A 108 -13.81 -5.19 -6.41
N ALA A 109 -13.60 -6.48 -6.74
CA ALA A 109 -13.33 -7.55 -5.77
C ALA A 109 -14.29 -7.59 -4.55
N GLY A 110 -15.56 -7.24 -4.74
CA GLY A 110 -16.55 -7.20 -3.65
C GLY A 110 -16.49 -5.96 -2.75
N HIS A 111 -15.52 -5.07 -2.92
CA HIS A 111 -15.42 -3.83 -2.13
C HIS A 111 -16.57 -2.87 -2.47
N ASN A 112 -17.44 -2.58 -1.49
CA ASN A 112 -18.68 -1.80 -1.71
C ASN A 112 -18.42 -0.38 -2.22
N GLY A 113 -17.39 0.29 -1.72
CA GLY A 113 -17.01 1.63 -2.18
C GLY A 113 -16.58 1.63 -3.64
N LEU A 114 -15.71 0.70 -4.04
CA LEU A 114 -15.28 0.58 -5.44
C LEU A 114 -16.46 0.22 -6.35
N ARG A 115 -17.35 -0.69 -5.91
CA ARG A 115 -18.58 -1.01 -6.67
C ARG A 115 -19.42 0.23 -6.92
N SER A 116 -19.60 1.06 -5.90
CA SER A 116 -20.34 2.33 -6.03
C SER A 116 -19.65 3.30 -6.99
N ILE A 117 -18.31 3.46 -6.88
CA ILE A 117 -17.53 4.33 -7.78
C ILE A 117 -17.64 3.84 -9.22
N HIS A 118 -17.50 2.52 -9.48
CA HIS A 118 -17.65 1.95 -10.82
C HIS A 118 -19.00 2.27 -11.47
N GLY A 119 -20.08 2.28 -10.68
CA GLY A 119 -21.42 2.64 -11.17
C GLY A 119 -21.57 4.12 -11.55
N HIS A 120 -20.67 5.01 -11.11
CA HIS A 120 -20.78 6.45 -11.33
C HIS A 120 -19.78 7.02 -12.34
N ILE A 121 -18.54 6.46 -12.36
CA ILE A 121 -17.44 6.98 -13.20
C ILE A 121 -16.74 5.88 -14.04
N GLY A 122 -17.25 4.66 -14.01
CA GLY A 122 -16.59 3.52 -14.66
C GLY A 122 -15.41 2.98 -13.85
N PRO A 123 -14.73 1.91 -14.34
CA PRO A 123 -13.63 1.26 -13.63
C PRO A 123 -12.25 1.88 -13.89
N ASP A 124 -12.09 2.77 -14.88
CA ASP A 124 -10.80 3.19 -15.46
C ASP A 124 -10.14 4.33 -14.69
N TYR A 125 -9.94 4.14 -13.40
CA TYR A 125 -9.23 5.04 -12.50
C TYR A 125 -8.14 4.30 -11.75
N ASP A 126 -7.19 5.04 -11.17
CA ASP A 126 -6.10 4.47 -10.41
C ASP A 126 -6.51 4.15 -8.98
N ARG A 127 -5.94 3.08 -8.43
CA ARG A 127 -6.19 2.59 -7.08
C ARG A 127 -4.90 2.34 -6.33
N VAL A 128 -4.85 2.84 -5.09
CA VAL A 128 -3.84 2.47 -4.10
C VAL A 128 -4.50 1.44 -3.16
N ARG A 129 -4.14 0.18 -3.35
CA ARG A 129 -4.64 -0.97 -2.59
C ARG A 129 -3.80 -1.16 -1.34
N MET A 130 -4.37 -0.90 -0.18
CA MET A 130 -3.67 -1.01 1.11
C MET A 130 -4.07 -2.30 1.82
N GLY A 131 -3.13 -3.22 1.97
CA GLY A 131 -3.36 -4.53 2.56
C GLY A 131 -3.74 -4.45 4.03
N ILE A 132 -4.85 -5.07 4.36
CA ILE A 132 -5.34 -5.25 5.73
C ILE A 132 -5.42 -6.72 6.16
N GLY A 133 -5.15 -7.65 5.22
CA GLY A 133 -5.30 -9.09 5.43
C GLY A 133 -6.75 -9.57 5.36
N HIS A 134 -6.92 -10.89 5.34
CA HIS A 134 -8.21 -11.56 5.18
C HIS A 134 -8.58 -12.37 6.43
N PRO A 135 -9.86 -12.35 6.90
CA PRO A 135 -10.27 -13.07 8.12
C PRO A 135 -10.40 -14.60 7.95
N GLY A 136 -10.09 -15.14 6.76
CA GLY A 136 -10.16 -16.57 6.44
C GLY A 136 -11.50 -17.02 5.85
N HIS A 137 -12.63 -16.43 6.26
CA HIS A 137 -13.96 -16.80 5.80
C HIS A 137 -14.74 -15.61 5.25
N LYS A 138 -15.49 -15.83 4.16
CA LYS A 138 -16.26 -14.78 3.49
C LYS A 138 -17.29 -14.10 4.42
N ASP A 139 -17.96 -14.87 5.26
CA ASP A 139 -18.99 -14.35 6.17
C ASP A 139 -18.41 -13.47 7.30
N ALA A 140 -17.12 -13.61 7.58
CA ALA A 140 -16.42 -12.79 8.57
C ALA A 140 -15.96 -11.43 8.02
N VAL A 141 -15.96 -11.25 6.69
CA VAL A 141 -15.40 -10.05 6.04
C VAL A 141 -16.05 -8.76 6.51
N ALA A 142 -17.40 -8.71 6.52
CA ALA A 142 -18.12 -7.50 6.94
C ALA A 142 -17.76 -7.07 8.37
N GLY A 143 -17.73 -8.04 9.30
CA GLY A 143 -17.31 -7.78 10.67
C GLY A 143 -15.82 -7.43 10.81
N TYR A 144 -14.98 -7.97 9.95
CA TYR A 144 -13.54 -7.73 9.98
C TYR A 144 -13.17 -6.31 9.53
N VAL A 145 -13.71 -5.83 8.41
CA VAL A 145 -13.42 -4.49 7.88
C VAL A 145 -13.97 -3.38 8.77
N LEU A 146 -15.08 -3.65 9.48
CA LEU A 146 -15.70 -2.72 10.43
C LEU A 146 -15.13 -2.81 11.86
N ARG A 147 -14.08 -3.60 12.09
CA ARG A 147 -13.31 -3.58 13.33
C ARG A 147 -12.17 -2.59 13.25
N ASP A 148 -11.86 -2.01 14.42
CA ASP A 148 -10.68 -1.18 14.60
C ASP A 148 -9.40 -1.98 14.36
N PHE A 149 -8.35 -1.29 13.93
CA PHE A 149 -7.01 -1.84 13.96
C PHE A 149 -6.64 -2.20 15.40
N ALA A 150 -5.98 -3.34 15.59
CA ALA A 150 -5.48 -3.73 16.90
C ALA A 150 -4.28 -2.86 17.29
N LYS A 151 -3.98 -2.78 18.59
CA LYS A 151 -2.77 -2.08 19.07
C LYS A 151 -1.49 -2.62 18.42
N ALA A 152 -1.46 -3.93 18.12
CA ALA A 152 -0.35 -4.55 17.43
C ALA A 152 -0.18 -4.07 15.98
N ASP A 153 -1.24 -3.54 15.37
CA ASP A 153 -1.22 -3.03 13.99
C ASP A 153 -0.62 -1.61 13.91
N ALA A 154 -0.54 -0.89 15.05
CA ALA A 154 -0.23 0.55 15.07
C ALA A 154 1.12 0.88 14.40
N ALA A 155 2.15 0.07 14.60
CA ALA A 155 3.48 0.32 14.06
C ALA A 155 3.50 0.26 12.52
N TRP A 156 3.05 -0.86 11.95
CA TRP A 156 3.03 -1.02 10.49
C TRP A 156 2.04 -0.06 9.81
N LEU A 157 0.92 0.27 10.48
CA LEU A 157 -0.06 1.21 9.95
C LEU A 157 0.53 2.61 9.84
N ASP A 158 1.21 3.12 10.89
CA ASP A 158 1.88 4.41 10.85
C ASP A 158 2.99 4.44 9.78
N ASP A 159 3.79 3.38 9.67
CA ASP A 159 4.82 3.26 8.63
C ASP A 159 4.23 3.32 7.22
N VAL A 160 3.12 2.62 6.97
CA VAL A 160 2.41 2.67 5.68
C VAL A 160 1.89 4.08 5.41
N LEU A 161 1.18 4.70 6.36
CA LEU A 161 0.60 6.03 6.17
C LEU A 161 1.68 7.09 5.91
N ARG A 162 2.82 7.02 6.62
CA ARG A 162 3.99 7.88 6.37
C ARG A 162 4.59 7.62 4.99
N GLY A 163 4.78 6.35 4.63
CA GLY A 163 5.33 5.98 3.32
C GLY A 163 4.45 6.43 2.16
N LEU A 164 3.13 6.36 2.31
CA LEU A 164 2.17 6.91 1.35
C LEU A 164 2.33 8.42 1.20
N SER A 165 2.47 9.13 2.31
CA SER A 165 2.67 10.58 2.33
C SER A 165 4.02 10.98 1.74
N ASP A 166 5.10 10.30 2.10
CA ASP A 166 6.45 10.57 1.57
C ASP A 166 6.53 10.38 0.05
N GLY A 167 5.84 9.37 -0.49
CA GLY A 167 5.86 9.04 -1.92
C GLY A 167 4.77 9.72 -2.74
N ILE A 168 3.93 10.56 -2.16
CA ILE A 168 2.75 11.08 -2.87
C ILE A 168 3.09 11.92 -4.08
N THR A 169 4.24 12.60 -4.09
CA THR A 169 4.73 13.38 -5.23
C THR A 169 4.94 12.47 -6.45
N GLU A 170 5.56 11.33 -6.25
CA GLU A 170 5.80 10.33 -7.29
C GLU A 170 4.48 9.74 -7.82
N LEU A 171 3.51 9.52 -6.94
CA LEU A 171 2.20 9.01 -7.35
C LEU A 171 1.47 10.00 -8.26
N VAL A 172 1.40 11.28 -7.89
CA VAL A 172 0.67 12.29 -8.69
C VAL A 172 1.37 12.64 -10.01
N THR A 173 2.68 12.41 -10.09
CA THR A 173 3.46 12.57 -11.34
C THR A 173 3.52 11.29 -12.18
N GLY A 174 2.92 10.18 -11.72
CA GLY A 174 2.82 8.92 -12.47
C GLY A 174 3.99 7.97 -12.27
N ASP A 175 4.93 8.22 -11.34
CA ASP A 175 6.05 7.32 -11.03
C ASP A 175 5.66 6.30 -9.94
N GLY A 176 4.77 5.36 -10.32
CA GLY A 176 4.31 4.31 -9.42
C GLY A 176 5.42 3.49 -8.75
N PRO A 177 6.48 3.07 -9.47
CA PRO A 177 7.61 2.36 -8.86
C PRO A 177 8.29 3.12 -7.73
N LYS A 178 8.58 4.42 -7.90
CA LYS A 178 9.19 5.25 -6.85
C LYS A 178 8.24 5.46 -5.67
N PHE A 179 6.95 5.67 -5.93
CA PHE A 179 5.94 5.72 -4.89
C PHE A 179 5.95 4.45 -4.02
N LEU A 180 5.91 3.26 -4.64
CA LEU A 180 5.94 2.00 -3.90
C LEU A 180 7.27 1.79 -3.16
N ASN A 181 8.38 2.29 -3.70
CA ASN A 181 9.68 2.23 -3.03
C ASN A 181 9.72 3.10 -1.77
N ALA A 182 9.14 4.30 -1.80
CA ALA A 182 9.03 5.17 -0.63
C ALA A 182 8.32 4.46 0.54
N ILE A 183 7.22 3.75 0.24
CA ILE A 183 6.49 2.96 1.22
C ILE A 183 7.35 1.79 1.73
N ALA A 184 8.01 1.07 0.83
CA ALA A 184 8.83 -0.08 1.19
C ALA A 184 9.98 0.28 2.13
N LEU A 185 10.60 1.46 1.95
CA LEU A 185 11.67 1.97 2.81
C LEU A 185 11.19 2.25 4.25
N ARG A 186 9.91 2.59 4.43
CA ARG A 186 9.31 2.78 5.76
C ARG A 186 8.95 1.45 6.42
N VAL A 187 8.24 0.59 5.69
CA VAL A 187 7.71 -0.69 6.22
C VAL A 187 8.80 -1.74 6.44
N ALA A 188 9.87 -1.70 5.65
CA ALA A 188 11.03 -2.56 5.82
C ALA A 188 12.30 -1.70 5.79
N PRO A 189 12.66 -1.05 6.92
CA PRO A 189 13.87 -0.25 6.97
C PRO A 189 15.07 -1.08 6.51
N ALA A 190 15.95 -0.43 5.74
CA ALA A 190 17.13 -1.06 5.15
C ALA A 190 17.83 -1.93 6.19
N ARG A 191 18.02 -3.20 5.88
CA ARG A 191 18.89 -4.06 6.71
C ARG A 191 20.21 -3.34 6.82
N SER A 192 20.54 -2.86 8.03
CA SER A 192 21.87 -2.31 8.29
C SER A 192 22.88 -3.34 7.78
N SER A 193 23.65 -2.95 6.80
CA SER A 193 24.72 -3.79 6.22
C SER A 193 25.90 -3.85 7.20
N THR A 194 25.68 -4.46 8.35
CA THR A 194 26.74 -5.11 9.10
C THR A 194 26.95 -6.45 8.43
N SER A 195 27.61 -6.44 7.28
CA SER A 195 28.27 -7.62 6.76
C SER A 195 29.36 -7.97 7.76
N LYS A 196 29.02 -8.83 8.72
CA LYS A 196 30.04 -9.66 9.34
C LYS A 196 30.60 -10.49 8.20
N SER A 197 31.74 -10.06 7.66
CA SER A 197 32.60 -10.89 6.86
C SER A 197 32.85 -12.17 7.67
N LYS A 198 32.29 -13.29 7.22
CA LYS A 198 32.70 -14.59 7.72
C LYS A 198 34.20 -14.68 7.49
N PRO A 199 35.02 -14.96 8.52
CA PRO A 199 36.43 -15.23 8.30
C PRO A 199 36.50 -16.44 7.36
N LYS A 200 37.27 -16.31 6.27
CA LYS A 200 37.63 -17.45 5.41
C LYS A 200 38.27 -18.51 6.31
N PRO A 201 37.89 -19.78 6.17
CA PRO A 201 38.61 -20.83 6.87
C PRO A 201 40.08 -20.82 6.41
N VAL A 202 41.00 -20.66 7.35
CA VAL A 202 42.42 -20.86 7.14
C VAL A 202 42.57 -22.32 6.82
N VAL A 203 42.98 -22.62 5.58
CA VAL A 203 43.40 -23.99 5.19
C VAL A 203 44.74 -24.22 5.83
N GLU A 204 44.74 -24.95 6.93
CA GLU A 204 45.95 -25.51 7.53
C GLU A 204 46.43 -26.64 6.63
N THR A 205 47.53 -26.40 5.92
CA THR A 205 48.19 -27.39 5.07
C THR A 205 48.89 -28.37 5.99
N ALA A 206 48.32 -29.56 6.13
CA ALA A 206 49.05 -30.72 6.66
C ALA A 206 50.11 -31.21 5.64
N PRO A 207 51.28 -31.70 6.07
CA PRO A 207 52.32 -32.12 5.16
C PRO A 207 51.87 -33.36 4.37
N ALA A 208 52.15 -33.34 3.07
CA ALA A 208 51.89 -34.44 2.16
C ALA A 208 52.80 -35.63 2.52
N GLU A 209 52.23 -36.78 2.89
CA GLU A 209 52.94 -38.08 2.83
C GLU A 209 52.98 -38.53 1.37
N ASP A 210 54.19 -38.74 0.88
CA ASP A 210 54.44 -39.25 -0.45
C ASP A 210 53.99 -40.73 -0.55
N ASP A 211 52.80 -40.95 -1.06
CA ASP A 211 52.29 -42.29 -1.40
C ASP A 211 52.80 -42.73 -2.77
N ASN A 212 53.95 -43.40 -2.77
CA ASN A 212 54.72 -43.84 -3.94
C ASN A 212 54.19 -45.16 -4.57
N ARG A 213 52.90 -45.47 -4.43
CA ARG A 213 52.21 -46.60 -5.05
C ARG A 213 51.77 -46.32 -6.47
N SER A 214 52.06 -47.26 -7.38
CA SER A 214 51.66 -47.14 -8.79
C SER A 214 50.13 -47.12 -8.96
N ALA A 215 49.66 -46.50 -10.04
CA ALA A 215 48.24 -46.43 -10.35
C ALA A 215 47.55 -47.81 -10.43
N MET A 216 48.32 -48.86 -10.77
CA MET A 216 47.80 -50.21 -10.86
C MET A 216 47.59 -50.84 -9.47
N GLN A 217 48.42 -50.52 -8.50
CA GLN A 217 48.31 -50.99 -7.10
C GLN A 217 47.12 -50.35 -6.40
N LYS A 218 46.85 -49.10 -6.69
CA LYS A 218 45.64 -48.36 -6.15
C LYS A 218 44.35 -48.93 -6.70
N LEU A 219 44.33 -49.50 -7.88
CA LEU A 219 43.17 -50.12 -8.48
C LEU A 219 42.83 -51.50 -7.85
N VAL A 220 43.87 -52.32 -7.51
CA VAL A 220 43.66 -53.63 -6.94
C VAL A 220 43.11 -53.56 -5.51
N ASP A 221 43.55 -52.58 -4.72
CA ASP A 221 43.09 -52.39 -3.32
C ASP A 221 41.61 -51.92 -3.22
N ARG A 222 41.00 -51.51 -4.32
CA ARG A 222 39.62 -51.05 -4.39
C ARG A 222 38.58 -52.17 -4.57
N PHE A 223 39.06 -53.40 -4.85
CA PHE A 223 38.23 -54.59 -5.11
C PHE A 223 38.55 -55.78 -4.20
N ARG A 224 39.12 -55.52 -3.01
CA ARG A 224 39.22 -56.49 -1.92
C ARG A 224 38.31 -56.19 -0.75
#